data_2055c43f43b1bcc0886e64e6b73e7a84
#
_entry.id   2055c43f43b1bcc0886e64e6b73e7a84
#
_cell.length_a   1.000
_cell.length_b   1.000
_cell.length_c   1.000
_cell.angle_alpha   90.00
_cell.angle_beta   90.00
_cell.angle_gamma   90.00
#
_symmetry.space_group_name_H-M   'P 1'
#
loop_
_entity.id
_entity.type
_entity.pdbx_description
1 polymer ?
#
loop_
_entity_poly.entity_id
_entity_poly.type
_entity_poly.pdbx_seq_one_letter_code
_entity_poly.pdbx_strand_id
1 'polypeptide(L)'
;MKQRIRIHKAEPNTGVLNYSHLLDAPAGKHGFVEAKKGHLYFEDGTRARFLGFNVAARSNTPDHETADRMAERFASMGVNIIRLHAADAPVGEKPGSWSSCREAPLLDYASGTSRKFNPDGLERFDYFAAKLKEKGIYLHIDLIVARKFEEGDGMEYPGGAPSCIKRYCLYNQRMIELQKEYAKELLCHVNPYTGLALIDDPAVVTIQINNEDTAIKGNMGGDAGEEMKPYRAEVQERFNDFLLMKYHTREHLKEAWTKDGCCALGEEEDPARGTVRGIEGSFYQPVSDPEGEWDAPEGPARYADFMEFGIYMNRKFYQDMKDYIHFLGAKVPVVTSNLIAGAADVYGHTDGDLMENNSYFNHPLLPVENNTYLVAGPMEYVSTNPLTMQTGVGSAATTLLSLGSLAIVKGKPFMLSEWNEYGEHPFHSTAFVQMAAYACLNDWDGLILYNHHTSENWDDQPADEILNVFDVYNDPAVICQWGFMASVFLKGLVSVAKHCVDVIYTQNDLKTLPLFHAMPTTFFPYITSMRNVFLDGGDSYQG
;
A
#
# COMPACT_ATOMS: atom_id res chain seq x y z
N MET A 1 34.68 -24.82 -18.79
CA MET A 1 34.18 -23.55 -19.36
C MET A 1 32.85 -23.24 -18.68
N LYS A 2 32.80 -22.28 -17.77
CA LYS A 2 31.53 -21.84 -17.16
C LYS A 2 30.80 -21.00 -18.21
N GLN A 3 29.75 -21.52 -18.78
CA GLN A 3 28.90 -20.75 -19.69
C GLN A 3 28.06 -19.79 -18.84
N ARG A 4 28.36 -18.50 -18.90
CA ARG A 4 27.54 -17.46 -18.27
C ARG A 4 26.30 -17.28 -19.13
N ILE A 5 25.15 -17.60 -18.60
CA ILE A 5 23.87 -17.25 -19.23
C ILE A 5 23.67 -15.75 -18.94
N ARG A 6 23.75 -14.92 -19.96
CA ARG A 6 23.34 -13.51 -19.86
C ARG A 6 21.84 -13.44 -20.08
N ILE A 7 21.11 -13.06 -19.05
CA ILE A 7 19.72 -12.66 -19.22
C ILE A 7 19.75 -11.21 -19.69
N HIS A 8 19.31 -10.98 -20.92
CA HIS A 8 19.21 -9.63 -21.47
C HIS A 8 18.02 -8.92 -20.81
N LYS A 9 18.32 -7.93 -19.97
CA LYS A 9 17.38 -7.22 -19.10
C LYS A 9 16.24 -6.52 -19.84
N ALA A 10 16.50 -6.10 -21.05
CA ALA A 10 15.62 -5.20 -21.79
C ALA A 10 15.04 -5.83 -23.07
N GLU A 11 15.42 -7.05 -23.38
CA GLU A 11 14.91 -7.72 -24.58
C GLU A 11 13.53 -8.33 -24.33
N PRO A 12 12.55 -8.11 -25.20
CA PRO A 12 11.27 -8.78 -25.14
C PRO A 12 11.43 -10.31 -25.25
N ASN A 13 10.58 -11.05 -24.56
CA ASN A 13 10.52 -12.50 -24.73
C ASN A 13 10.07 -12.83 -26.15
N THR A 14 10.63 -13.89 -26.74
CA THR A 14 10.33 -14.32 -28.11
C THR A 14 9.84 -15.76 -28.17
N GLY A 15 9.20 -16.11 -29.29
CA GLY A 15 8.72 -17.48 -29.53
C GLY A 15 7.72 -17.94 -28.47
N VAL A 16 7.91 -19.15 -27.96
CA VAL A 16 7.00 -19.75 -26.96
C VAL A 16 7.03 -19.07 -25.59
N LEU A 17 8.04 -18.24 -25.35
CA LEU A 17 8.16 -17.46 -24.11
C LEU A 17 7.52 -16.09 -24.20
N ASN A 18 6.95 -15.72 -25.35
CA ASN A 18 6.21 -14.47 -25.53
C ASN A 18 4.75 -14.65 -25.11
N TYR A 19 4.36 -14.01 -24.02
CA TYR A 19 3.03 -14.07 -23.43
C TYR A 19 2.16 -12.84 -23.76
N SER A 20 2.57 -11.99 -24.70
CA SER A 20 1.78 -10.80 -25.11
C SER A 20 0.37 -11.15 -25.60
N HIS A 21 0.16 -12.39 -26.04
CA HIS A 21 -1.16 -12.92 -26.42
C HIS A 21 -2.16 -13.02 -25.26
N LEU A 22 -1.71 -12.82 -24.00
CA LEU A 22 -2.58 -12.71 -22.82
C LEU A 22 -3.17 -11.32 -22.66
N LEU A 23 -2.59 -10.32 -23.33
CA LEU A 23 -2.99 -8.92 -23.23
C LEU A 23 -3.95 -8.56 -24.35
N ASP A 24 -4.80 -7.60 -24.05
CA ASP A 24 -5.84 -7.12 -24.96
C ASP A 24 -5.61 -5.65 -25.28
N ALA A 25 -4.64 -5.39 -26.17
CA ALA A 25 -4.19 -4.04 -26.53
C ALA A 25 -5.21 -3.31 -27.44
N PRO A 26 -5.32 -1.97 -27.31
CA PRO A 26 -4.76 -1.14 -26.24
C PRO A 26 -5.51 -1.30 -24.92
N ALA A 27 -4.87 -0.97 -23.79
CA ALA A 27 -5.56 -0.90 -22.51
C ALA A 27 -6.70 0.11 -22.56
N GLY A 28 -7.81 -0.20 -21.88
CA GLY A 28 -9.02 0.64 -21.89
C GLY A 28 -10.01 0.34 -23.01
N LYS A 29 -9.72 -0.57 -23.93
CA LYS A 29 -10.66 -0.89 -25.03
C LYS A 29 -11.97 -1.53 -24.57
N HIS A 30 -12.02 -2.07 -23.36
CA HIS A 30 -13.21 -2.64 -22.74
C HIS A 30 -13.97 -1.64 -21.85
N GLY A 31 -13.64 -0.34 -21.94
CA GLY A 31 -14.18 0.70 -21.06
C GLY A 31 -13.49 0.76 -19.71
N PHE A 32 -14.11 1.49 -18.78
CA PHE A 32 -13.60 1.69 -17.45
C PHE A 32 -13.71 0.42 -16.61
N VAL A 33 -12.83 0.32 -15.59
CA VAL A 33 -12.93 -0.72 -14.58
C VAL A 33 -13.91 -0.28 -13.50
N GLU A 34 -14.78 -1.19 -13.08
CA GLU A 34 -15.80 -0.97 -12.09
C GLU A 34 -15.73 -2.02 -10.97
N ALA A 35 -15.94 -1.59 -9.72
CA ALA A 35 -16.09 -2.48 -8.57
C ALA A 35 -17.56 -2.96 -8.48
N LYS A 36 -17.81 -4.23 -8.77
CA LYS A 36 -19.16 -4.83 -8.76
C LYS A 36 -19.13 -6.22 -8.13
N LYS A 37 -20.13 -6.53 -7.29
CA LYS A 37 -20.34 -7.88 -6.73
C LYS A 37 -19.10 -8.49 -6.06
N GLY A 38 -18.27 -7.64 -5.42
CA GLY A 38 -17.07 -8.06 -4.74
C GLY A 38 -15.85 -8.28 -5.64
N HIS A 39 -15.91 -7.86 -6.89
CA HIS A 39 -14.84 -8.04 -7.88
C HIS A 39 -14.70 -6.85 -8.82
N LEU A 40 -13.62 -6.86 -9.59
CA LEU A 40 -13.39 -5.91 -10.67
C LEU A 40 -13.95 -6.44 -12.00
N TYR A 41 -14.65 -5.57 -12.72
CA TYR A 41 -15.19 -5.83 -14.05
C TYR A 41 -14.88 -4.66 -14.97
N PHE A 42 -14.69 -4.94 -16.24
CA PHE A 42 -14.73 -3.90 -17.26
C PHE A 42 -16.18 -3.48 -17.52
N GLU A 43 -16.34 -2.30 -18.12
CA GLU A 43 -17.66 -1.73 -18.45
C GLU A 43 -18.48 -2.66 -19.36
N ASP A 44 -17.82 -3.44 -20.23
CA ASP A 44 -18.47 -4.46 -21.08
C ASP A 44 -18.95 -5.71 -20.30
N GLY A 45 -18.69 -5.77 -19.00
CA GLY A 45 -19.08 -6.87 -18.12
C GLY A 45 -18.09 -8.01 -18.03
N THR A 46 -16.96 -7.95 -18.71
CA THR A 46 -15.89 -8.95 -18.62
C THR A 46 -15.20 -8.85 -17.26
N ARG A 47 -14.94 -10.00 -16.61
CA ARG A 47 -14.18 -10.04 -15.36
C ARG A 47 -12.75 -9.52 -15.58
N ALA A 48 -12.34 -8.53 -14.80
CA ALA A 48 -11.00 -7.98 -14.84
C ALA A 48 -10.09 -8.66 -13.80
N ARG A 49 -8.91 -9.11 -14.24
CA ARG A 49 -7.83 -9.60 -13.38
C ARG A 49 -6.52 -8.97 -13.80
N PHE A 50 -5.71 -8.56 -12.82
CA PHE A 50 -4.50 -7.80 -13.07
C PHE A 50 -3.27 -8.46 -12.45
N LEU A 51 -2.23 -8.67 -13.26
CA LEU A 51 -0.93 -9.17 -12.82
C LEU A 51 0.18 -8.27 -13.35
N GLY A 52 1.02 -7.78 -12.45
CA GLY A 52 2.09 -6.90 -12.88
C GLY A 52 3.09 -6.54 -11.81
N PHE A 53 3.74 -5.41 -12.02
CA PHE A 53 4.81 -4.90 -11.19
C PHE A 53 4.52 -3.50 -10.67
N ASN A 54 5.12 -3.19 -9.54
CA ASN A 54 5.44 -1.80 -9.21
C ASN A 54 6.65 -1.36 -10.04
N VAL A 55 6.61 -0.15 -10.56
CA VAL A 55 7.79 0.61 -10.94
C VAL A 55 7.89 1.78 -9.98
N ALA A 56 9.05 1.93 -9.33
CA ALA A 56 9.15 2.80 -8.16
C ALA A 56 10.02 4.03 -8.43
N ALA A 57 9.59 5.17 -7.89
CA ALA A 57 10.32 6.43 -7.88
C ALA A 57 10.80 6.84 -9.30
N ARG A 58 12.11 6.84 -9.52
CA ARG A 58 12.74 7.25 -10.79
C ARG A 58 12.38 6.38 -12.00
N SER A 59 11.91 5.14 -11.78
CA SER A 59 11.45 4.27 -12.86
C SER A 59 10.10 4.69 -13.45
N ASN A 60 9.43 5.67 -12.86
CA ASN A 60 8.19 6.24 -13.38
C ASN A 60 8.41 7.25 -14.52
N THR A 61 9.63 7.76 -14.65
CA THR A 61 10.00 8.80 -15.65
C THR A 61 11.21 8.38 -16.47
N PRO A 62 11.19 7.18 -17.11
CA PRO A 62 12.27 6.73 -17.98
C PRO A 62 12.37 7.61 -19.22
N ASP A 63 13.54 7.64 -19.86
CA ASP A 63 13.63 8.23 -21.21
C ASP A 63 12.79 7.43 -22.23
N HIS A 64 12.56 8.00 -23.40
CA HIS A 64 11.66 7.40 -24.40
C HIS A 64 12.13 6.02 -24.87
N GLU A 65 13.44 5.84 -25.09
CA GLU A 65 13.99 4.56 -25.53
C GLU A 65 13.78 3.49 -24.45
N THR A 66 14.05 3.82 -23.20
CA THR A 66 13.82 2.94 -22.04
C THR A 66 12.33 2.65 -21.87
N ALA A 67 11.46 3.66 -22.00
CA ALA A 67 10.00 3.49 -21.90
C ALA A 67 9.45 2.50 -22.96
N ASP A 68 9.89 2.62 -24.21
CA ASP A 68 9.51 1.71 -25.29
C ASP A 68 9.93 0.27 -24.99
N ARG A 69 11.18 0.08 -24.55
CA ARG A 69 11.74 -1.22 -24.21
C ARG A 69 11.03 -1.84 -23.00
N MET A 70 10.74 -1.04 -21.96
CA MET A 70 9.99 -1.48 -20.79
C MET A 70 8.60 -1.96 -21.16
N ALA A 71 7.84 -1.15 -21.88
CA ALA A 71 6.47 -1.50 -22.29
C ALA A 71 6.43 -2.77 -23.12
N GLU A 72 7.36 -2.94 -24.06
CA GLU A 72 7.47 -4.14 -24.89
C GLU A 72 7.90 -5.36 -24.08
N ARG A 73 8.86 -5.21 -23.18
CA ARG A 73 9.31 -6.26 -22.28
C ARG A 73 8.16 -6.73 -21.38
N PHE A 74 7.45 -5.82 -20.73
CA PHE A 74 6.32 -6.15 -19.87
C PHE A 74 5.20 -6.87 -20.64
N ALA A 75 4.84 -6.37 -21.82
CA ALA A 75 3.85 -7.03 -22.66
C ALA A 75 4.28 -8.45 -23.02
N SER A 76 5.55 -8.66 -23.41
CA SER A 76 6.08 -9.98 -23.77
C SER A 76 6.10 -10.97 -22.60
N MET A 77 6.08 -10.48 -21.35
CA MET A 77 5.97 -11.29 -20.15
C MET A 77 4.52 -11.61 -19.78
N GLY A 78 3.52 -10.97 -20.38
CA GLY A 78 2.11 -11.11 -20.01
C GLY A 78 1.72 -10.24 -18.82
N VAL A 79 2.46 -9.15 -18.56
CA VAL A 79 2.12 -8.12 -17.57
C VAL A 79 1.01 -7.26 -18.13
N ASN A 80 -0.11 -7.15 -17.42
CA ASN A 80 -1.25 -6.33 -17.87
C ASN A 80 -1.56 -5.14 -16.95
N ILE A 81 -0.76 -4.91 -15.90
CA ILE A 81 -0.87 -3.73 -15.04
C ILE A 81 0.52 -3.28 -14.58
N ILE A 82 0.71 -1.98 -14.50
CA ILE A 82 1.86 -1.36 -13.80
C ILE A 82 1.32 -0.39 -12.76
N ARG A 83 1.81 -0.53 -11.52
CA ARG A 83 1.59 0.46 -10.47
C ARG A 83 2.71 1.48 -10.52
N LEU A 84 2.33 2.73 -10.78
CA LEU A 84 3.24 3.88 -10.85
C LEU A 84 3.48 4.40 -9.43
N HIS A 85 4.40 3.73 -8.72
CA HIS A 85 4.62 3.88 -7.30
C HIS A 85 5.65 4.97 -6.99
N ALA A 86 5.39 5.78 -5.97
CA ALA A 86 6.30 6.83 -5.50
C ALA A 86 6.78 7.80 -6.61
N ALA A 87 5.89 8.13 -7.56
CA ALA A 87 6.19 9.13 -8.58
C ALA A 87 6.40 10.53 -7.97
N ASP A 88 5.86 10.76 -6.76
CA ASP A 88 6.01 11.96 -5.94
C ASP A 88 7.35 12.04 -5.17
N ALA A 89 8.26 11.08 -5.37
CA ALA A 89 9.51 11.02 -4.62
C ALA A 89 10.45 12.20 -4.94
N PRO A 90 11.14 12.75 -3.92
CA PRO A 90 12.14 13.80 -4.13
C PRO A 90 13.41 13.26 -4.79
N VAL A 91 14.22 14.17 -5.31
CA VAL A 91 15.59 13.85 -5.75
C VAL A 91 16.41 13.43 -4.53
N GLY A 92 16.95 12.22 -4.57
CA GLY A 92 17.81 11.72 -3.50
C GLY A 92 19.29 12.02 -3.74
N GLU A 93 19.97 12.38 -2.67
CA GLU A 93 21.40 12.67 -2.70
C GLU A 93 22.26 11.40 -2.77
N LYS A 94 21.72 10.23 -2.40
CA LYS A 94 22.48 8.99 -2.30
C LYS A 94 22.09 7.99 -3.39
N PRO A 95 23.06 7.37 -4.07
CA PRO A 95 22.81 6.24 -4.96
C PRO A 95 22.10 5.10 -4.23
N GLY A 96 21.09 4.52 -4.86
CA GLY A 96 20.40 3.34 -4.32
C GLY A 96 19.29 3.62 -3.31
N SER A 97 18.97 4.88 -3.01
CA SER A 97 17.76 5.19 -2.26
C SER A 97 16.54 4.86 -3.12
N TRP A 98 15.66 3.99 -2.62
CA TRP A 98 14.43 3.57 -3.30
C TRP A 98 13.47 4.74 -3.60
N SER A 99 13.59 5.83 -2.85
CA SER A 99 12.74 7.02 -2.94
C SER A 99 13.37 8.19 -3.71
N SER A 100 14.44 7.96 -4.50
CA SER A 100 15.13 9.06 -5.17
C SER A 100 15.05 8.98 -6.69
N CYS A 101 14.60 10.06 -7.32
CA CYS A 101 14.76 10.31 -8.75
C CYS A 101 15.96 11.23 -8.98
N ARG A 102 16.83 10.93 -9.96
CA ARG A 102 18.06 11.70 -10.17
C ARG A 102 17.95 12.70 -11.30
N GLU A 103 17.37 12.32 -12.44
CA GLU A 103 17.43 13.13 -13.65
C GLU A 103 16.16 13.93 -13.93
N ALA A 104 15.00 13.27 -13.87
CA ALA A 104 13.72 13.88 -14.22
C ALA A 104 12.61 13.49 -13.22
N PRO A 105 12.69 14.01 -11.96
CA PRO A 105 11.62 13.76 -10.99
C PRO A 105 10.31 14.34 -11.49
N LEU A 106 9.18 13.73 -11.13
CA LEU A 106 7.86 14.23 -11.51
C LEU A 106 7.57 15.61 -10.89
N LEU A 107 8.06 15.85 -9.67
CA LEU A 107 7.90 17.12 -8.96
C LEU A 107 9.21 17.93 -8.93
N ASP A 108 9.11 19.25 -9.14
CA ASP A 108 10.24 20.19 -9.11
C ASP A 108 10.53 20.66 -7.68
N TYR A 109 11.20 19.82 -6.90
CA TYR A 109 11.64 20.16 -5.55
C TYR A 109 12.73 21.25 -5.51
N ALA A 110 13.45 21.47 -6.60
CA ALA A 110 14.47 22.53 -6.67
C ALA A 110 13.86 23.93 -6.57
N SER A 111 12.57 24.08 -6.83
CA SER A 111 11.83 25.33 -6.66
C SER A 111 11.47 25.65 -5.20
N GLY A 112 11.82 24.79 -4.23
CA GLY A 112 11.51 24.96 -2.80
C GLY A 112 10.06 24.70 -2.45
N THR A 113 9.31 24.00 -3.31
CA THR A 113 7.92 23.59 -3.09
C THR A 113 7.66 22.25 -3.75
N SER A 114 6.77 21.45 -3.21
CA SER A 114 6.32 20.19 -3.80
C SER A 114 5.07 20.35 -4.69
N ARG A 115 4.69 21.58 -5.04
CA ARG A 115 3.46 21.92 -5.78
C ARG A 115 3.64 22.01 -7.29
N LYS A 116 4.88 21.99 -7.78
CA LYS A 116 5.18 22.16 -9.20
C LYS A 116 5.63 20.87 -9.83
N PHE A 117 5.08 20.58 -10.99
CA PHE A 117 5.61 19.51 -11.83
C PHE A 117 6.90 19.96 -12.52
N ASN A 118 7.86 19.04 -12.61
CA ASN A 118 9.02 19.18 -13.48
C ASN A 118 8.57 18.90 -14.92
N PRO A 119 8.72 19.84 -15.86
CA PRO A 119 8.24 19.64 -17.23
C PRO A 119 8.82 18.40 -17.93
N ASP A 120 10.12 18.13 -17.73
CA ASP A 120 10.78 16.95 -18.31
C ASP A 120 10.28 15.66 -17.67
N GLY A 121 10.11 15.68 -16.34
CA GLY A 121 9.58 14.52 -15.60
C GLY A 121 8.13 14.21 -16.00
N LEU A 122 7.29 15.23 -16.13
CA LEU A 122 5.91 15.07 -16.52
C LEU A 122 5.80 14.56 -17.97
N GLU A 123 6.61 15.08 -18.88
CA GLU A 123 6.65 14.64 -20.27
C GLU A 123 7.03 13.16 -20.38
N ARG A 124 8.08 12.73 -19.68
CA ARG A 124 8.51 11.32 -19.64
C ARG A 124 7.46 10.41 -18.99
N PHE A 125 6.82 10.86 -17.92
CA PHE A 125 5.71 10.14 -17.28
C PHE A 125 4.54 9.92 -18.26
N ASP A 126 4.15 10.97 -18.98
CA ASP A 126 3.09 10.93 -19.99
C ASP A 126 3.42 9.97 -21.13
N TYR A 127 4.65 10.04 -21.65
CA TYR A 127 5.11 9.13 -22.68
C TYR A 127 5.08 7.68 -22.24
N PHE A 128 5.61 7.40 -21.04
CA PHE A 128 5.62 6.04 -20.50
C PHE A 128 4.22 5.49 -20.30
N ALA A 129 3.31 6.27 -19.72
CA ALA A 129 1.90 5.89 -19.54
C ALA A 129 1.23 5.57 -20.90
N ALA A 130 1.49 6.38 -21.93
CA ALA A 130 0.97 6.15 -23.27
C ALA A 130 1.51 4.86 -23.89
N LYS A 131 2.79 4.55 -23.70
CA LYS A 131 3.41 3.31 -24.21
C LYS A 131 2.90 2.06 -23.50
N LEU A 132 2.71 2.12 -22.19
CA LEU A 132 2.06 1.04 -21.45
C LEU A 132 0.65 0.77 -22.00
N LYS A 133 -0.16 1.82 -22.14
CA LYS A 133 -1.51 1.73 -22.72
C LYS A 133 -1.51 1.12 -24.13
N GLU A 134 -0.61 1.55 -25.02
CA GLU A 134 -0.48 1.02 -26.38
C GLU A 134 -0.28 -0.50 -26.39
N LYS A 135 0.49 -1.02 -25.44
CA LYS A 135 0.78 -2.45 -25.30
C LYS A 135 -0.29 -3.27 -24.56
N GLY A 136 -1.39 -2.66 -24.14
CA GLY A 136 -2.46 -3.34 -23.39
C GLY A 136 -2.19 -3.45 -21.89
N ILE A 137 -1.32 -2.59 -21.36
CA ILE A 137 -0.95 -2.57 -19.94
C ILE A 137 -1.69 -1.43 -19.26
N TYR A 138 -2.48 -1.76 -18.27
CA TYR A 138 -3.27 -0.85 -17.45
C TYR A 138 -2.42 -0.16 -16.39
N LEU A 139 -2.94 0.93 -15.81
CA LEU A 139 -2.27 1.78 -14.85
C LEU A 139 -2.96 1.74 -13.49
N HIS A 140 -2.19 1.56 -12.44
CA HIS A 140 -2.56 1.83 -11.05
C HIS A 140 -1.83 3.12 -10.63
N ILE A 141 -2.57 4.14 -10.20
CA ILE A 141 -2.01 5.46 -9.89
C ILE A 141 -1.94 5.63 -8.38
N ASP A 142 -0.73 5.87 -7.87
CA ASP A 142 -0.52 6.27 -6.48
C ASP A 142 -0.42 7.79 -6.38
N LEU A 143 -1.12 8.39 -5.42
CA LEU A 143 -1.05 9.83 -5.22
C LEU A 143 0.04 10.22 -4.22
N ILE A 144 0.00 9.71 -2.99
CA ILE A 144 0.98 10.07 -1.96
C ILE A 144 1.72 8.83 -1.47
N VAL A 145 3.03 8.81 -1.71
CA VAL A 145 3.93 7.74 -1.27
C VAL A 145 5.15 8.29 -0.54
N ALA A 146 5.92 9.14 -1.20
CA ALA A 146 7.21 9.62 -0.71
C ALA A 146 7.36 11.15 -0.81
N ARG A 147 6.24 11.88 -0.95
CA ARG A 147 6.24 13.33 -1.09
C ARG A 147 6.94 14.00 0.09
N LYS A 148 7.89 14.85 -0.23
CA LYS A 148 8.54 15.74 0.72
C LYS A 148 7.85 17.10 0.69
N PHE A 149 7.35 17.54 1.84
CA PHE A 149 6.80 18.89 1.97
C PHE A 149 7.94 19.88 2.21
N GLU A 150 7.89 21.02 1.52
CA GLU A 150 8.91 22.06 1.55
C GLU A 150 8.38 23.34 2.17
N GLU A 151 9.28 24.30 2.47
CA GLU A 151 8.89 25.59 3.04
C GLU A 151 7.89 26.36 2.14
N GLY A 152 8.12 26.30 0.82
CA GLY A 152 7.24 26.92 -0.17
C GLY A 152 5.83 26.32 -0.27
N ASP A 153 5.58 25.19 0.40
CA ASP A 153 4.25 24.58 0.49
C ASP A 153 3.35 25.28 1.54
N GLY A 154 3.91 26.24 2.29
CA GLY A 154 3.20 26.94 3.37
C GLY A 154 3.03 26.08 4.61
N MET A 155 3.96 25.13 4.83
CA MET A 155 4.04 24.34 6.04
C MET A 155 4.68 25.16 7.16
N GLU A 156 4.11 25.08 8.36
CA GLU A 156 4.66 25.78 9.53
C GLU A 156 6.03 25.20 9.93
N TYR A 157 6.19 23.89 9.75
CA TYR A 157 7.43 23.17 10.06
C TYR A 157 7.82 22.27 8.88
N PRO A 158 8.42 22.83 7.82
CA PRO A 158 8.97 22.02 6.74
C PRO A 158 10.25 21.31 7.19
N GLY A 159 10.52 20.15 6.67
CA GLY A 159 11.86 19.54 6.77
C GLY A 159 12.00 18.28 7.63
N GLY A 160 10.93 17.67 8.11
CA GLY A 160 11.00 16.29 8.61
C GLY A 160 11.30 15.31 7.48
N ALA A 161 11.93 14.15 7.81
CA ALA A 161 12.09 13.08 6.84
C ALA A 161 10.73 12.76 6.19
N PRO A 162 10.64 12.57 4.87
CA PRO A 162 9.36 12.37 4.16
C PRO A 162 8.51 11.27 4.78
N SER A 163 9.11 10.18 5.19
CA SER A 163 8.45 9.06 5.88
C SER A 163 7.88 9.39 7.26
N CYS A 164 8.38 10.43 7.93
CA CYS A 164 7.89 10.83 9.25
C CYS A 164 6.71 11.79 9.17
N ILE A 165 6.77 12.76 8.25
CA ILE A 165 5.71 13.76 8.07
C ILE A 165 4.45 13.15 7.43
N LYS A 166 4.61 12.21 6.50
CA LYS A 166 3.50 11.59 5.76
C LYS A 166 2.38 11.09 6.68
N ARG A 167 2.72 10.50 7.81
CA ARG A 167 1.75 9.99 8.80
C ARG A 167 0.81 11.07 9.38
N TYR A 168 1.15 12.36 9.25
CA TYR A 168 0.30 13.46 9.66
C TYR A 168 -0.60 14.00 8.55
N CYS A 169 -0.47 13.46 7.33
CA CYS A 169 -1.28 13.83 6.17
C CYS A 169 -2.80 13.62 6.37
N LEU A 170 -3.18 12.74 7.31
CA LEU A 170 -4.57 12.47 7.64
C LEU A 170 -5.17 13.50 8.61
N TYR A 171 -4.34 14.29 9.28
CA TYR A 171 -4.74 15.19 10.35
C TYR A 171 -4.55 16.66 9.98
N ASN A 172 -3.41 16.98 9.38
CA ASN A 172 -3.03 18.37 9.10
C ASN A 172 -3.78 18.94 7.90
N GLN A 173 -4.53 20.02 8.13
CA GLN A 173 -5.40 20.62 7.12
C GLN A 173 -4.60 21.09 5.89
N ARG A 174 -3.42 21.67 6.09
CA ARG A 174 -2.59 22.14 4.97
C ARG A 174 -2.09 20.98 4.11
N MET A 175 -1.69 19.86 4.73
CA MET A 175 -1.29 18.65 4.00
C MET A 175 -2.47 18.06 3.21
N ILE A 176 -3.69 18.08 3.76
CA ILE A 176 -4.90 17.63 3.05
C ILE A 176 -5.16 18.49 1.80
N GLU A 177 -5.04 19.80 1.93
CA GLU A 177 -5.18 20.74 0.79
C GLU A 177 -4.13 20.47 -0.29
N LEU A 178 -2.86 20.26 0.10
CA LEU A 178 -1.77 19.95 -0.81
C LEU A 178 -1.97 18.61 -1.51
N GLN A 179 -2.55 17.62 -0.83
CA GLN A 179 -2.91 16.34 -1.46
C GLN A 179 -4.02 16.50 -2.50
N LYS A 180 -5.05 17.28 -2.19
CA LYS A 180 -6.14 17.61 -3.13
C LYS A 180 -5.62 18.38 -4.34
N GLU A 181 -4.73 19.34 -4.13
CA GLU A 181 -4.08 20.10 -5.20
C GLU A 181 -3.29 19.15 -6.13
N TYR A 182 -2.44 18.29 -5.56
CA TYR A 182 -1.65 17.33 -6.33
C TYR A 182 -2.54 16.33 -7.10
N ALA A 183 -3.58 15.79 -6.44
CA ALA A 183 -4.52 14.89 -7.09
C ALA A 183 -5.18 15.56 -8.31
N LYS A 184 -5.62 16.81 -8.17
CA LYS A 184 -6.21 17.57 -9.28
C LYS A 184 -5.21 17.79 -10.41
N GLU A 185 -4.03 18.30 -10.09
CA GLU A 185 -2.99 18.63 -11.08
C GLU A 185 -2.55 17.39 -11.86
N LEU A 186 -2.33 16.26 -11.18
CA LEU A 186 -1.91 15.01 -11.84
C LEU A 186 -3.05 14.36 -12.64
N LEU A 187 -4.22 14.19 -12.02
CA LEU A 187 -5.31 13.41 -12.61
C LEU A 187 -6.02 14.14 -13.75
N CYS A 188 -6.08 15.48 -13.69
CA CYS A 188 -6.74 16.30 -14.73
C CYS A 188 -5.77 16.82 -15.79
N HIS A 189 -4.47 16.57 -15.66
CA HIS A 189 -3.50 16.87 -16.70
C HIS A 189 -3.80 16.06 -17.96
N VAL A 190 -3.87 16.72 -19.11
CA VAL A 190 -4.09 16.05 -20.40
C VAL A 190 -2.75 15.55 -20.94
N ASN A 191 -2.56 14.25 -20.97
CA ASN A 191 -1.41 13.60 -21.56
C ASN A 191 -1.35 13.89 -23.07
N PRO A 192 -0.30 14.53 -23.58
CA PRO A 192 -0.21 14.94 -24.99
C PRO A 192 -0.13 13.76 -25.96
N TYR A 193 0.26 12.58 -25.52
CA TYR A 193 0.41 11.38 -26.35
C TYR A 193 -0.89 10.60 -26.50
N THR A 194 -1.76 10.60 -25.47
CA THR A 194 -3.06 9.92 -25.51
C THR A 194 -4.21 10.85 -25.83
N GLY A 195 -4.05 12.16 -25.60
CA GLY A 195 -5.10 13.16 -25.70
C GLY A 195 -6.13 13.08 -24.57
N LEU A 196 -5.88 12.29 -23.52
CA LEU A 196 -6.77 12.09 -22.39
C LEU A 196 -6.08 12.50 -21.10
N ALA A 197 -6.85 13.00 -20.15
CA ALA A 197 -6.40 13.11 -18.76
C ALA A 197 -6.46 11.72 -18.09
N LEU A 198 -5.63 11.45 -17.07
CA LEU A 198 -5.65 10.17 -16.36
C LEU A 198 -7.04 9.84 -15.82
N ILE A 199 -7.78 10.85 -15.38
CA ILE A 199 -9.13 10.70 -14.82
C ILE A 199 -10.17 10.27 -15.87
N ASP A 200 -9.91 10.55 -17.14
CA ASP A 200 -10.76 10.21 -18.30
C ASP A 200 -10.21 9.02 -19.10
N ASP A 201 -9.06 8.46 -18.69
CA ASP A 201 -8.44 7.37 -19.43
C ASP A 201 -8.88 6.00 -18.89
N PRO A 202 -9.60 5.19 -19.69
CA PRO A 202 -10.02 3.85 -19.27
C PRO A 202 -8.85 2.86 -19.12
N ALA A 203 -7.61 3.25 -19.46
CA ALA A 203 -6.43 2.47 -19.10
C ALA A 203 -6.08 2.55 -17.60
N VAL A 204 -6.61 3.52 -16.85
CA VAL A 204 -6.48 3.60 -15.40
C VAL A 204 -7.45 2.60 -14.76
N VAL A 205 -6.93 1.73 -13.89
CA VAL A 205 -7.72 0.72 -13.16
C VAL A 205 -8.22 1.27 -11.83
N THR A 206 -7.34 1.95 -11.10
CA THR A 206 -7.61 2.45 -9.77
C THR A 206 -6.70 3.63 -9.41
N ILE A 207 -7.16 4.43 -8.46
CA ILE A 207 -6.41 5.55 -7.90
C ILE A 207 -6.29 5.31 -6.40
N GLN A 208 -5.06 5.23 -5.89
CA GLN A 208 -4.76 5.09 -4.47
C GLN A 208 -4.45 6.45 -3.85
N ILE A 209 -5.09 6.75 -2.72
CA ILE A 209 -4.95 8.04 -2.03
C ILE A 209 -3.58 8.12 -1.35
N ASN A 210 -3.28 7.20 -0.42
CA ASN A 210 -2.01 7.15 0.30
C ASN A 210 -1.45 5.73 0.31
N ASN A 211 -0.14 5.60 0.15
CA ASN A 211 0.53 4.33 0.35
C ASN A 211 0.87 4.11 1.82
N GLU A 212 0.50 2.96 2.37
CA GLU A 212 0.92 2.47 3.70
C GLU A 212 0.70 3.48 4.83
N ASP A 213 -0.44 4.14 4.87
CA ASP A 213 -0.74 5.15 5.88
C ASP A 213 -2.11 4.94 6.51
N THR A 214 -2.17 5.14 7.83
CA THR A 214 -3.38 4.96 8.62
C THR A 214 -3.30 5.74 9.94
N ALA A 215 -4.43 6.26 10.40
CA ALA A 215 -4.53 6.91 11.69
C ALA A 215 -4.38 5.93 12.87
N ILE A 216 -4.52 4.65 12.64
CA ILE A 216 -4.47 3.60 13.68
C ILE A 216 -3.04 3.15 13.97
N LYS A 217 -2.16 3.16 12.97
CA LYS A 217 -0.79 2.64 13.06
C LYS A 217 0.16 3.59 13.80
N GLY A 218 -0.20 4.01 15.00
CA GLY A 218 0.74 4.57 15.97
C GLY A 218 1.52 5.80 15.54
N ASN A 219 0.84 6.84 15.14
CA ASN A 219 1.48 8.12 14.85
C ASN A 219 1.87 8.89 16.11
N MET A 220 1.61 8.32 17.27
CA MET A 220 1.80 8.96 18.56
C MET A 220 3.03 8.45 19.30
N GLY A 221 3.81 7.56 18.71
CA GLY A 221 4.97 6.93 19.38
C GLY A 221 6.29 7.64 19.12
N GLY A 222 6.99 7.72 20.10
CA GLY A 222 8.26 8.12 20.63
C GLY A 222 9.47 8.48 19.76
N ASP A 223 9.53 8.15 18.50
CA ASP A 223 10.74 8.34 17.69
C ASP A 223 10.71 9.57 16.76
N ALA A 224 9.64 10.31 16.78
CA ALA A 224 9.57 11.56 16.04
C ALA A 224 10.32 12.64 16.84
N GLY A 225 11.32 13.26 16.22
CA GLY A 225 12.11 14.32 16.83
C GLY A 225 11.29 15.54 17.30
N GLU A 226 11.96 16.50 17.88
CA GLU A 226 11.35 17.74 18.38
C GLU A 226 10.59 18.51 17.29
N GLU A 227 11.05 18.40 16.05
CA GLU A 227 10.43 18.99 14.86
C GLU A 227 9.02 18.44 14.58
N MET A 228 8.67 17.28 15.09
CA MET A 228 7.34 16.69 14.93
C MET A 228 6.35 17.08 16.04
N LYS A 229 6.79 17.80 17.06
CA LYS A 229 5.94 18.25 18.17
C LYS A 229 4.67 18.98 17.74
N PRO A 230 4.71 19.92 16.79
CA PRO A 230 3.52 20.62 16.36
C PRO A 230 2.46 19.71 15.76
N TYR A 231 2.88 18.77 14.93
CA TYR A 231 1.99 17.79 14.32
C TYR A 231 1.38 16.83 15.35
N ARG A 232 2.17 16.41 16.35
CA ARG A 232 1.65 15.62 17.48
C ARG A 232 0.64 16.40 18.30
N ALA A 233 0.89 17.70 18.53
CA ALA A 233 -0.05 18.57 19.23
C ALA A 233 -1.39 18.69 18.47
N GLU A 234 -1.36 18.80 17.16
CA GLU A 234 -2.57 18.80 16.34
C GLU A 234 -3.34 17.47 16.45
N VAL A 235 -2.66 16.31 16.42
CA VAL A 235 -3.32 15.02 16.63
C VAL A 235 -3.95 14.93 18.01
N GLN A 236 -3.25 15.43 19.06
CA GLN A 236 -3.79 15.48 20.41
C GLN A 236 -5.03 16.41 20.49
N GLU A 237 -5.01 17.54 19.83
CA GLU A 237 -6.18 18.44 19.74
C GLU A 237 -7.37 17.70 19.12
N ARG A 238 -7.17 17.04 17.98
CA ARG A 238 -8.21 16.24 17.31
C ARG A 238 -8.77 15.13 18.19
N PHE A 239 -7.91 14.48 18.97
CA PHE A 239 -8.36 13.46 19.93
C PHE A 239 -9.21 14.06 21.05
N ASN A 240 -8.83 15.22 21.60
CA ASN A 240 -9.61 15.92 22.61
C ASN A 240 -10.97 16.38 22.06
N ASP A 241 -11.01 16.90 20.83
CA ASP A 241 -12.26 17.23 20.15
C ASP A 241 -13.18 16.02 20.01
N PHE A 242 -12.60 14.88 19.62
CA PHE A 242 -13.35 13.62 19.52
C PHE A 242 -13.93 13.18 20.87
N LEU A 243 -13.17 13.30 21.96
CA LEU A 243 -13.63 12.98 23.30
C LEU A 243 -14.75 13.93 23.75
N LEU A 244 -14.66 15.24 23.45
CA LEU A 244 -15.72 16.21 23.71
C LEU A 244 -16.97 15.91 22.89
N MET A 245 -16.81 15.55 21.63
CA MET A 245 -17.96 15.16 20.80
C MET A 245 -18.67 13.93 21.38
N LYS A 246 -17.93 12.98 21.94
CA LYS A 246 -18.47 11.72 22.48
C LYS A 246 -19.05 11.86 23.88
N TYR A 247 -18.36 12.54 24.77
CA TYR A 247 -18.68 12.58 26.20
C TYR A 247 -19.25 13.91 26.69
N HIS A 248 -19.08 14.98 25.92
CA HIS A 248 -19.55 16.35 26.18
C HIS A 248 -18.87 17.04 27.36
N THR A 249 -18.52 16.32 28.45
CA THR A 249 -17.89 16.88 29.63
C THR A 249 -16.76 15.99 30.14
N ARG A 250 -15.85 16.59 30.93
CA ARG A 250 -14.78 15.87 31.63
C ARG A 250 -15.34 14.82 32.61
N GLU A 251 -16.45 15.14 33.28
CA GLU A 251 -17.08 14.27 34.27
C GLU A 251 -17.62 12.99 33.62
N HIS A 252 -18.29 13.08 32.47
CA HIS A 252 -18.77 11.92 31.75
C HIS A 252 -17.60 11.08 31.18
N LEU A 253 -16.54 11.71 30.71
CA LEU A 253 -15.33 11.01 30.30
C LEU A 253 -14.70 10.26 31.47
N LYS A 254 -14.59 10.93 32.64
CA LYS A 254 -14.06 10.33 33.86
C LYS A 254 -14.88 9.11 34.31
N GLU A 255 -16.22 9.22 34.26
CA GLU A 255 -17.11 8.11 34.59
C GLU A 255 -16.89 6.93 33.62
N ALA A 256 -16.84 7.19 32.31
CA ALA A 256 -16.63 6.17 31.28
C ALA A 256 -15.27 5.49 31.37
N TRP A 257 -14.22 6.22 31.79
CA TRP A 257 -12.87 5.71 31.93
C TRP A 257 -12.55 5.18 33.34
N THR A 258 -13.55 5.08 34.22
CA THR A 258 -13.42 4.50 35.54
C THR A 258 -13.96 3.07 35.56
N LYS A 259 -13.10 2.10 35.86
CA LYS A 259 -13.47 0.70 36.01
C LYS A 259 -12.85 0.14 37.29
N ASP A 260 -13.64 -0.57 38.07
CA ASP A 260 -13.20 -1.23 39.32
C ASP A 260 -12.46 -0.29 40.30
N GLY A 261 -12.86 0.98 40.32
CA GLY A 261 -12.27 2.02 41.17
C GLY A 261 -10.99 2.67 40.61
N CYS A 262 -10.51 2.21 39.46
CA CYS A 262 -9.35 2.79 38.76
C CYS A 262 -9.85 3.71 37.63
N CYS A 263 -9.34 4.95 37.61
CA CYS A 263 -9.67 5.93 36.57
C CYS A 263 -8.49 6.08 35.59
N ALA A 264 -8.74 5.88 34.34
CA ALA A 264 -7.73 6.06 33.28
C ALA A 264 -7.54 7.54 32.84
N LEU A 265 -8.32 8.47 33.37
CA LEU A 265 -8.16 9.90 33.14
C LEU A 265 -7.29 10.52 34.25
N GLY A 266 -6.20 11.19 33.87
CA GLY A 266 -5.31 11.88 34.79
C GLY A 266 -5.99 13.09 35.44
N GLU A 267 -5.50 13.47 36.63
CA GLU A 267 -6.08 14.60 37.39
C GLU A 267 -6.03 15.93 36.62
N GLU A 268 -4.95 16.17 35.89
CA GLU A 268 -4.74 17.38 35.10
C GLU A 268 -5.28 17.28 33.66
N GLU A 269 -5.79 16.11 33.27
CA GLU A 269 -6.35 15.89 31.94
C GLU A 269 -7.79 16.39 31.85
N ASP A 270 -8.04 17.21 30.83
CA ASP A 270 -9.34 17.79 30.53
C ASP A 270 -9.48 17.96 29.03
N PRO A 271 -10.45 17.28 28.37
CA PRO A 271 -10.60 17.41 26.93
C PRO A 271 -10.98 18.84 26.49
N ALA A 272 -11.67 19.63 27.34
CA ALA A 272 -11.99 21.01 27.03
C ALA A 272 -10.75 21.93 27.03
N ARG A 273 -9.65 21.49 27.63
CA ARG A 273 -8.36 22.19 27.62
C ARG A 273 -7.35 21.58 26.65
N GLY A 274 -7.72 20.55 25.91
CA GLY A 274 -6.82 19.86 24.98
C GLY A 274 -5.70 19.06 25.66
N THR A 275 -5.86 18.71 26.96
CA THR A 275 -4.77 18.13 27.75
C THR A 275 -4.83 16.61 27.91
N VAL A 276 -5.88 15.95 27.40
CA VAL A 276 -5.94 14.49 27.39
C VAL A 276 -4.95 13.96 26.37
N ARG A 277 -3.98 13.19 26.84
CA ARG A 277 -2.94 12.62 25.98
C ARG A 277 -3.46 11.40 25.23
N GLY A 278 -3.00 11.22 24.00
CA GLY A 278 -3.16 9.96 23.28
C GLY A 278 -2.33 8.85 23.90
N ILE A 279 -2.48 7.64 23.38
CA ILE A 279 -1.64 6.51 23.78
C ILE A 279 -0.26 6.67 23.16
N GLU A 280 0.77 6.73 24.00
CA GLU A 280 2.16 6.76 23.57
C GLU A 280 2.64 5.32 23.32
N GLY A 281 3.34 5.12 22.22
CA GLY A 281 3.96 3.84 21.87
C GLY A 281 3.65 3.37 20.47
N SER A 282 4.41 2.41 20.01
CA SER A 282 4.18 1.76 18.72
C SER A 282 3.06 0.73 18.88
N PHE A 283 1.97 0.86 18.15
CA PHE A 283 0.95 -0.18 18.01
C PHE A 283 1.52 -1.49 17.41
N TYR A 284 2.77 -1.47 16.97
CA TYR A 284 3.53 -2.62 16.52
C TYR A 284 4.12 -3.48 17.65
N GLN A 285 3.91 -3.12 18.91
CA GLN A 285 4.34 -4.04 19.96
C GLN A 285 3.44 -5.27 19.91
N PRO A 286 3.98 -6.44 19.54
CA PRO A 286 3.22 -7.66 19.63
C PRO A 286 2.84 -7.87 21.08
N VAL A 287 1.63 -8.34 21.32
CA VAL A 287 1.28 -8.93 22.59
C VAL A 287 2.24 -10.10 22.79
N SER A 288 3.24 -9.92 23.63
CA SER A 288 4.31 -10.90 23.85
C SER A 288 3.84 -12.11 24.68
N ASP A 289 2.59 -12.12 25.10
CA ASP A 289 2.00 -13.19 25.87
C ASP A 289 0.65 -13.61 25.27
N PRO A 290 0.59 -14.77 24.59
CA PRO A 290 -0.67 -15.31 24.10
C PRO A 290 -1.64 -15.74 25.19
N GLU A 291 -1.19 -15.85 26.45
CA GLU A 291 -2.00 -16.16 27.63
C GLU A 291 -2.10 -14.95 28.59
N GLY A 292 -1.40 -13.86 28.31
CA GLY A 292 -1.35 -12.66 29.12
C GLY A 292 -2.64 -11.86 29.07
N GLU A 293 -3.10 -11.43 30.24
CA GLU A 293 -4.07 -10.35 30.31
C GLU A 293 -3.50 -9.13 29.60
N TRP A 294 -4.24 -8.64 28.63
CA TRP A 294 -3.86 -7.46 27.84
C TRP A 294 -3.86 -6.24 28.76
N ASP A 295 -2.70 -5.90 29.27
CA ASP A 295 -2.50 -4.76 30.15
C ASP A 295 -2.16 -3.54 29.28
N ALA A 296 -3.20 -2.87 28.77
CA ALA A 296 -3.01 -1.53 28.24
C ALA A 296 -2.59 -0.65 29.41
N PRO A 297 -1.35 -0.12 29.46
CA PRO A 297 -0.85 0.59 30.63
C PRO A 297 -1.70 1.81 31.01
N GLU A 298 -2.61 2.23 30.15
CA GLU A 298 -3.49 3.39 30.33
C GLU A 298 -4.97 3.02 30.49
N GLY A 299 -5.29 1.74 30.64
CA GLY A 299 -6.64 1.22 30.86
C GLY A 299 -7.44 0.94 29.56
N PRO A 300 -8.29 -0.09 29.61
CA PRO A 300 -8.98 -0.60 28.41
C PRO A 300 -9.98 0.40 27.81
N ALA A 301 -10.59 1.26 28.59
CA ALA A 301 -11.56 2.25 28.10
C ALA A 301 -10.87 3.37 27.30
N ARG A 302 -9.71 3.84 27.79
CA ARG A 302 -8.91 4.84 27.07
C ARG A 302 -8.38 4.27 25.75
N TYR A 303 -7.91 3.03 25.76
CA TYR A 303 -7.49 2.35 24.55
C TYR A 303 -8.65 2.21 23.53
N ALA A 304 -9.83 1.79 23.98
CA ALA A 304 -10.99 1.65 23.10
C ALA A 304 -11.38 2.96 22.42
N ASP A 305 -11.34 4.07 23.17
CA ASP A 305 -11.62 5.40 22.61
C ASP A 305 -10.53 5.86 21.63
N PHE A 306 -9.29 5.52 21.91
CA PHE A 306 -8.19 5.84 21.01
C PHE A 306 -8.29 5.05 19.69
N MET A 307 -8.66 3.79 19.76
CA MET A 307 -8.94 2.97 18.57
C MET A 307 -10.13 3.51 17.77
N GLU A 308 -11.21 3.90 18.46
CA GLU A 308 -12.37 4.50 17.84
C GLU A 308 -12.04 5.85 17.17
N PHE A 309 -11.21 6.65 17.80
CA PHE A 309 -10.67 7.88 17.21
C PHE A 309 -9.87 7.61 15.93
N GLY A 310 -8.97 6.62 15.95
CA GLY A 310 -8.22 6.22 14.76
C GLY A 310 -9.11 5.78 13.60
N ILE A 311 -10.12 4.95 13.88
CA ILE A 311 -11.14 4.54 12.90
C ILE A 311 -11.88 5.78 12.35
N TYR A 312 -12.32 6.68 13.23
CA TYR A 312 -13.03 7.91 12.86
C TYR A 312 -12.17 8.79 11.95
N MET A 313 -10.88 8.98 12.26
CA MET A 313 -9.98 9.81 11.47
C MET A 313 -9.69 9.19 10.10
N ASN A 314 -9.45 7.87 10.04
CA ASN A 314 -9.30 7.15 8.77
C ASN A 314 -10.54 7.38 7.88
N ARG A 315 -11.72 7.06 8.39
CA ARG A 315 -12.95 7.16 7.59
C ARG A 315 -13.22 8.58 7.13
N LYS A 316 -13.04 9.56 8.02
CA LYS A 316 -13.24 10.97 7.70
C LYS A 316 -12.32 11.45 6.59
N PHE A 317 -11.02 11.18 6.72
CA PHE A 317 -10.03 11.62 5.73
C PHE A 317 -10.21 10.91 4.39
N TYR A 318 -10.28 9.59 4.39
CA TYR A 318 -10.35 8.82 3.15
C TYR A 318 -11.67 9.01 2.41
N GLN A 319 -12.77 9.18 3.13
CA GLN A 319 -14.05 9.52 2.48
C GLN A 319 -13.98 10.92 1.83
N ASP A 320 -13.44 11.93 2.53
CA ASP A 320 -13.28 13.28 1.99
C ASP A 320 -12.37 13.30 0.73
N MET A 321 -11.26 12.57 0.77
CA MET A 321 -10.37 12.47 -0.38
C MET A 321 -11.01 11.70 -1.55
N LYS A 322 -11.70 10.58 -1.27
CA LYS A 322 -12.43 9.82 -2.28
C LYS A 322 -13.51 10.66 -2.95
N ASP A 323 -14.33 11.35 -2.15
CA ASP A 323 -15.39 12.22 -2.67
C ASP A 323 -14.82 13.33 -3.54
N TYR A 324 -13.66 13.87 -3.15
CA TYR A 324 -12.97 14.86 -3.95
C TYR A 324 -12.48 14.30 -5.29
N ILE A 325 -11.87 13.11 -5.30
CA ILE A 325 -11.40 12.45 -6.53
C ILE A 325 -12.59 12.15 -7.46
N HIS A 326 -13.71 11.68 -6.94
CA HIS A 326 -14.93 11.49 -7.73
C HIS A 326 -15.54 12.82 -8.21
N PHE A 327 -15.47 13.87 -7.39
CA PHE A 327 -15.87 15.22 -7.81
C PHE A 327 -15.04 15.75 -8.98
N LEU A 328 -13.74 15.40 -9.06
CA LEU A 328 -12.90 15.72 -10.21
C LEU A 328 -13.32 14.97 -11.48
N GLY A 329 -14.09 13.90 -11.37
CA GLY A 329 -14.62 13.14 -12.49
C GLY A 329 -14.18 11.67 -12.58
N ALA A 330 -13.45 11.14 -11.57
CA ALA A 330 -12.98 9.75 -11.58
C ALA A 330 -14.14 8.75 -11.71
N LYS A 331 -14.00 7.83 -12.66
CA LYS A 331 -14.96 6.76 -12.96
C LYS A 331 -14.49 5.39 -12.45
N VAL A 332 -13.24 5.31 -12.05
CA VAL A 332 -12.59 4.08 -11.59
C VAL A 332 -12.64 3.95 -10.07
N PRO A 333 -12.47 2.73 -9.52
CA PRO A 333 -12.39 2.52 -8.09
C PRO A 333 -11.28 3.35 -7.43
N VAL A 334 -11.57 3.90 -6.26
CA VAL A 334 -10.60 4.65 -5.43
C VAL A 334 -10.23 3.80 -4.22
N VAL A 335 -8.93 3.61 -4.01
CA VAL A 335 -8.35 2.91 -2.87
C VAL A 335 -7.91 3.92 -1.81
N THR A 336 -8.15 3.61 -0.57
CA THR A 336 -7.74 4.44 0.57
C THR A 336 -6.25 4.30 0.84
N SER A 337 -5.82 3.13 1.34
CA SER A 337 -4.44 2.76 1.61
C SER A 337 -4.28 1.24 1.53
N ASN A 338 -3.08 0.72 1.72
CA ASN A 338 -2.76 -0.68 1.44
C ASN A 338 -1.91 -1.41 2.50
N LEU A 339 -1.56 -0.79 3.59
CA LEU A 339 -0.93 -1.50 4.72
C LEU A 339 -1.91 -1.56 5.88
N ILE A 340 -2.33 -2.77 6.20
CA ILE A 340 -3.40 -3.04 7.15
C ILE A 340 -2.80 -3.54 8.47
N ALA A 341 -3.19 -2.88 9.55
CA ALA A 341 -2.72 -3.14 10.91
C ALA A 341 -3.71 -3.93 11.77
N GLY A 342 -4.60 -4.69 11.17
CA GLY A 342 -5.59 -5.53 11.87
C GLY A 342 -7.03 -5.14 11.59
N ALA A 343 -7.99 -5.78 12.29
CA ALA A 343 -9.42 -5.67 11.98
C ALA A 343 -9.97 -4.25 12.05
N ALA A 344 -9.55 -3.46 13.05
CA ALA A 344 -9.98 -2.07 13.21
C ALA A 344 -9.50 -1.20 12.03
N ASP A 345 -8.30 -1.45 11.56
CA ASP A 345 -7.72 -0.73 10.44
C ASP A 345 -8.39 -1.12 9.12
N VAL A 346 -8.60 -2.42 8.89
CA VAL A 346 -9.40 -2.90 7.75
C VAL A 346 -10.76 -2.20 7.72
N TYR A 347 -11.45 -2.13 8.86
CA TYR A 347 -12.74 -1.44 8.96
C TYR A 347 -12.62 0.05 8.65
N GLY A 348 -11.56 0.70 9.11
CA GLY A 348 -11.27 2.11 8.82
C GLY A 348 -11.05 2.42 7.33
N HIS A 349 -10.75 1.40 6.52
CA HIS A 349 -10.53 1.51 5.07
C HIS A 349 -11.69 1.02 4.21
N THR A 350 -12.78 0.52 4.81
CA THR A 350 -13.93 -0.03 4.05
C THR A 350 -14.70 1.00 3.23
N ASP A 351 -14.47 2.30 3.41
CA ASP A 351 -15.04 3.34 2.57
C ASP A 351 -14.41 3.39 1.16
N GLY A 352 -13.24 2.80 0.95
CA GLY A 352 -12.65 2.57 -0.37
C GLY A 352 -13.54 1.70 -1.26
N ASP A 353 -13.45 1.89 -2.57
CA ASP A 353 -14.22 1.10 -3.53
C ASP A 353 -13.60 -0.29 -3.73
N LEU A 354 -12.32 -0.41 -3.51
CA LEU A 354 -11.47 -1.59 -3.63
C LEU A 354 -10.60 -1.68 -2.38
N MET A 355 -10.36 -2.88 -1.89
CA MET A 355 -9.43 -3.15 -0.78
C MET A 355 -8.07 -3.56 -1.33
N GLU A 356 -7.01 -3.04 -0.74
CA GLU A 356 -5.63 -3.43 -1.04
C GLU A 356 -4.86 -3.78 0.23
N ASN A 357 -3.79 -4.54 0.07
CA ASN A 357 -2.83 -4.80 1.14
C ASN A 357 -1.43 -4.99 0.57
N ASN A 358 -0.44 -4.82 1.44
CA ASN A 358 0.95 -5.15 1.17
C ASN A 358 1.35 -6.35 2.01
N SER A 359 2.16 -7.25 1.44
CA SER A 359 2.60 -8.45 2.14
C SER A 359 3.99 -8.87 1.69
N TYR A 360 4.90 -9.00 2.63
CA TYR A 360 6.25 -9.45 2.36
C TYR A 360 6.58 -10.67 3.21
N PHE A 361 7.29 -11.63 2.62
CA PHE A 361 7.87 -12.71 3.40
C PHE A 361 9.24 -12.26 3.89
N ASN A 362 9.24 -11.79 5.12
CA ASN A 362 10.43 -11.23 5.76
C ASN A 362 10.95 -9.93 5.10
N HIS A 363 11.65 -9.14 5.87
CA HIS A 363 12.45 -8.02 5.38
C HIS A 363 13.90 -8.29 5.78
N PRO A 364 14.88 -8.01 4.92
CA PRO A 364 16.26 -8.16 5.31
C PRO A 364 16.57 -7.22 6.46
N LEU A 365 17.12 -7.77 7.55
CA LEU A 365 17.63 -6.98 8.65
C LEU A 365 19.00 -6.45 8.23
N LEU A 366 19.03 -5.17 7.86
CA LEU A 366 20.29 -4.49 7.57
C LEU A 366 20.86 -3.91 8.86
N PRO A 367 22.19 -3.98 9.11
CA PRO A 367 22.79 -3.24 10.18
C PRO A 367 22.55 -1.74 9.95
N VAL A 368 21.80 -1.14 10.85
CA VAL A 368 21.31 0.24 10.74
C VAL A 368 22.41 1.22 11.05
N GLU A 369 23.20 1.60 10.07
CA GLU A 369 23.88 2.89 10.08
C GLU A 369 23.29 3.74 8.95
N ASN A 370 22.20 4.38 9.11
CA ASN A 370 21.60 5.35 8.19
C ASN A 370 20.34 4.95 7.40
N ASN A 371 19.49 4.05 7.86
CA ASN A 371 18.15 3.85 7.26
C ASN A 371 18.14 3.61 5.73
N THR A 372 19.18 3.07 5.17
CA THR A 372 19.27 2.74 3.75
C THR A 372 19.15 1.23 3.59
N TYR A 373 18.13 0.79 2.85
CA TYR A 373 17.97 -0.60 2.38
C TYR A 373 19.00 -0.97 1.31
N LEU A 374 20.28 -0.68 1.58
CA LEU A 374 21.38 -1.08 0.70
C LEU A 374 21.90 -2.43 1.18
N VAL A 375 22.07 -3.35 0.25
CA VAL A 375 22.74 -4.62 0.45
C VAL A 375 24.23 -4.35 0.71
N ALA A 376 24.61 -4.10 1.95
CA ALA A 376 25.99 -3.90 2.33
C ALA A 376 26.23 -4.50 3.72
N GLY A 377 26.28 -5.83 3.81
CA GLY A 377 26.63 -6.54 5.04
C GLY A 377 25.95 -7.90 5.15
N PRO A 378 26.30 -8.72 6.16
CA PRO A 378 25.61 -9.97 6.39
C PRO A 378 24.16 -9.68 6.78
N MET A 379 23.22 -10.14 5.96
CA MET A 379 21.79 -10.07 6.25
C MET A 379 21.40 -11.24 7.17
N GLU A 380 20.75 -10.93 8.28
CA GLU A 380 20.06 -11.95 9.05
C GLU A 380 18.67 -12.15 8.44
N TYR A 381 18.37 -13.34 8.02
CA TYR A 381 17.05 -13.72 7.49
C TYR A 381 16.58 -15.03 8.09
N VAL A 382 15.27 -15.18 8.15
CA VAL A 382 14.66 -16.44 8.57
C VAL A 382 14.66 -17.37 7.36
N SER A 383 15.54 -18.37 7.35
CA SER A 383 15.62 -19.34 6.26
C SER A 383 14.52 -20.40 6.34
N THR A 384 13.27 -19.96 6.38
CA THR A 384 12.11 -20.85 6.37
C THR A 384 11.40 -20.76 5.02
N ASN A 385 10.82 -21.88 4.60
CA ASN A 385 10.02 -21.90 3.39
C ASN A 385 8.83 -20.95 3.55
N PRO A 386 8.54 -20.05 2.58
CA PRO A 386 7.38 -19.15 2.61
C PRO A 386 6.02 -19.83 2.75
N LEU A 387 5.96 -21.12 2.47
CA LEU A 387 4.78 -21.96 2.76
C LEU A 387 4.66 -22.36 4.22
N THR A 388 5.76 -22.33 4.96
CA THR A 388 5.73 -22.63 6.38
C THR A 388 5.49 -21.35 7.16
N MET A 389 4.73 -21.46 8.23
CA MET A 389 4.45 -20.34 9.10
C MET A 389 5.74 -19.83 9.73
N GLN A 390 5.95 -18.53 9.66
CA GLN A 390 7.06 -17.87 10.31
C GLN A 390 6.83 -17.88 11.83
N THR A 391 7.70 -18.54 12.57
CA THR A 391 7.72 -18.48 14.03
C THR A 391 8.87 -17.58 14.46
N GLY A 392 8.62 -16.36 14.82
CA GLY A 392 9.66 -15.49 15.37
C GLY A 392 9.37 -14.01 15.16
N VAL A 393 10.02 -13.18 15.92
CA VAL A 393 9.93 -11.71 16.01
C VAL A 393 8.53 -11.16 15.73
N GLY A 394 7.66 -11.25 16.75
CA GLY A 394 6.32 -10.70 16.68
C GLY A 394 5.17 -11.70 16.70
N SER A 395 5.40 -12.93 17.13
CA SER A 395 4.43 -13.91 17.65
C SER A 395 3.23 -14.34 16.79
N ALA A 396 2.98 -13.79 15.61
CA ALA A 396 1.98 -14.35 14.70
C ALA A 396 2.68 -15.17 13.62
N ALA A 397 2.28 -16.42 13.48
CA ALA A 397 2.69 -17.25 12.37
C ALA A 397 2.09 -16.68 11.08
N THR A 398 2.87 -15.90 10.34
CA THR A 398 2.44 -15.22 9.12
C THR A 398 3.17 -15.76 7.90
N THR A 399 2.48 -15.73 6.77
CA THR A 399 3.03 -16.05 5.46
C THR A 399 2.62 -14.93 4.49
N LEU A 400 3.23 -14.87 3.31
CA LEU A 400 2.79 -13.94 2.25
C LEU A 400 1.28 -14.02 2.02
N LEU A 401 0.76 -15.22 1.90
CA LEU A 401 -0.67 -15.43 1.62
C LEU A 401 -1.56 -15.03 2.80
N SER A 402 -1.22 -15.45 4.01
CA SER A 402 -2.03 -15.17 5.19
C SER A 402 -2.06 -13.68 5.52
N LEU A 403 -0.91 -13.01 5.44
CA LEU A 403 -0.80 -11.58 5.70
C LEU A 403 -1.55 -10.77 4.62
N GLY A 404 -1.33 -11.11 3.35
CA GLY A 404 -2.05 -10.49 2.23
C GLY A 404 -3.56 -10.62 2.36
N SER A 405 -4.05 -11.78 2.81
CA SER A 405 -5.49 -12.06 2.92
C SER A 405 -6.22 -11.28 4.03
N LEU A 406 -5.51 -10.62 4.95
CA LEU A 406 -6.12 -9.91 6.09
C LEU A 406 -7.05 -8.76 5.68
N ALA A 407 -6.84 -8.17 4.51
CA ALA A 407 -7.63 -7.03 4.03
C ALA A 407 -8.84 -7.41 3.18
N ILE A 408 -9.12 -8.69 2.96
CA ILE A 408 -10.26 -9.12 2.15
C ILE A 408 -11.56 -8.85 2.91
N VAL A 409 -12.46 -8.07 2.30
CA VAL A 409 -13.75 -7.67 2.87
C VAL A 409 -14.89 -8.18 2.01
N LYS A 410 -15.92 -8.73 2.65
CA LYS A 410 -17.14 -9.21 1.96
C LYS A 410 -17.75 -8.12 1.08
N GLY A 411 -17.91 -8.42 -0.20
CA GLY A 411 -18.55 -7.52 -1.16
C GLY A 411 -17.62 -6.46 -1.76
N LYS A 412 -16.33 -6.44 -1.40
CA LYS A 412 -15.31 -5.57 -1.98
C LYS A 412 -14.36 -6.36 -2.88
N PRO A 413 -13.93 -5.81 -4.04
CA PRO A 413 -12.79 -6.34 -4.78
C PRO A 413 -11.52 -6.31 -3.92
N PHE A 414 -10.55 -7.16 -4.26
CA PHE A 414 -9.28 -7.19 -3.56
C PHE A 414 -8.09 -7.32 -4.50
N MET A 415 -7.06 -6.50 -4.28
CA MET A 415 -5.76 -6.59 -4.93
C MET A 415 -4.64 -6.63 -3.89
N LEU A 416 -3.62 -7.45 -4.11
CA LEU A 416 -2.38 -7.37 -3.38
C LEU A 416 -1.44 -6.44 -4.15
N SER A 417 -1.34 -5.18 -3.69
CA SER A 417 -0.67 -4.09 -4.41
C SER A 417 0.85 -4.07 -4.25
N GLU A 418 1.34 -4.73 -3.20
CA GLU A 418 2.77 -5.01 -3.04
C GLU A 418 2.96 -6.37 -2.39
N TRP A 419 3.85 -7.16 -2.96
CA TRP A 419 4.30 -8.38 -2.34
C TRP A 419 5.65 -8.79 -2.93
N ASN A 420 6.49 -9.38 -2.12
CA ASN A 420 7.73 -9.99 -2.59
C ASN A 420 8.31 -10.92 -1.53
N GLU A 421 9.30 -11.67 -1.96
CA GLU A 421 10.28 -12.35 -1.17
C GLU A 421 11.64 -11.89 -1.65
N TYR A 422 12.51 -11.37 -0.76
CA TYR A 422 13.75 -10.72 -1.20
C TYR A 422 14.73 -11.70 -1.87
N GLY A 423 15.57 -11.17 -2.80
CA GLY A 423 16.35 -11.94 -3.78
C GLY A 423 17.36 -12.93 -3.22
N GLU A 424 17.84 -12.77 -1.99
CA GLU A 424 18.81 -13.67 -1.35
C GLU A 424 18.18 -14.79 -0.51
N HIS A 425 16.84 -14.82 -0.43
CA HIS A 425 16.14 -15.84 0.34
C HIS A 425 16.29 -17.22 -0.33
N PRO A 426 16.64 -18.30 0.41
CA PRO A 426 16.87 -19.65 -0.18
C PRO A 426 15.67 -20.24 -0.92
N PHE A 427 14.46 -19.80 -0.58
CA PHE A 427 13.20 -20.26 -1.20
C PHE A 427 12.55 -19.21 -2.09
N HIS A 428 13.29 -18.16 -2.46
CA HIS A 428 12.80 -17.02 -3.24
C HIS A 428 11.94 -17.41 -4.46
N SER A 429 12.33 -18.48 -5.18
CA SER A 429 11.58 -18.93 -6.35
C SER A 429 10.22 -19.58 -6.03
N THR A 430 9.95 -19.95 -4.78
CA THR A 430 8.75 -20.74 -4.46
C THR A 430 7.49 -19.89 -4.31
N ALA A 431 7.63 -18.64 -3.89
CA ALA A 431 6.50 -17.76 -3.64
C ALA A 431 5.67 -17.47 -4.90
N PHE A 432 6.31 -17.33 -6.05
CA PHE A 432 5.67 -16.78 -7.26
C PHE A 432 4.55 -17.65 -7.81
N VAL A 433 4.83 -18.93 -8.06
CA VAL A 433 3.82 -19.86 -8.57
C VAL A 433 2.70 -20.09 -7.54
N GLN A 434 3.07 -20.12 -6.26
CA GLN A 434 2.11 -20.30 -5.19
C GLN A 434 1.15 -19.12 -5.08
N MET A 435 1.67 -17.89 -5.11
CA MET A 435 0.82 -16.70 -5.03
C MET A 435 -0.18 -16.65 -6.18
N ALA A 436 0.23 -16.99 -7.41
CA ALA A 436 -0.69 -17.07 -8.55
C ALA A 436 -1.80 -18.13 -8.32
N ALA A 437 -1.44 -19.32 -7.82
CA ALA A 437 -2.39 -20.40 -7.58
C ALA A 437 -3.37 -20.06 -6.43
N TYR A 438 -2.84 -19.56 -5.31
CA TYR A 438 -3.66 -19.23 -4.14
C TYR A 438 -4.48 -17.95 -4.34
N ALA A 439 -4.01 -17.00 -5.11
CA ALA A 439 -4.81 -15.84 -5.50
C ALA A 439 -6.03 -16.26 -6.35
N CYS A 440 -5.86 -17.25 -7.25
CA CYS A 440 -7.00 -17.86 -7.93
C CYS A 440 -7.94 -18.58 -6.97
N LEU A 441 -7.41 -19.40 -6.04
CA LEU A 441 -8.20 -20.13 -5.05
C LEU A 441 -9.05 -19.18 -4.19
N ASN A 442 -8.48 -18.03 -3.82
CA ASN A 442 -9.13 -17.00 -3.01
C ASN A 442 -9.90 -15.96 -3.84
N ASP A 443 -9.93 -16.10 -5.17
CA ASP A 443 -10.62 -15.25 -6.14
C ASP A 443 -10.21 -13.77 -6.10
N TRP A 444 -8.92 -13.50 -5.94
CA TRP A 444 -8.39 -12.13 -5.96
C TRP A 444 -8.47 -11.50 -7.35
N ASP A 445 -8.54 -10.16 -7.38
CA ASP A 445 -8.64 -9.38 -8.61
C ASP A 445 -7.27 -8.91 -9.14
N GLY A 446 -6.27 -8.81 -8.26
CA GLY A 446 -4.93 -8.37 -8.68
C GLY A 446 -3.79 -8.85 -7.81
N LEU A 447 -2.63 -9.00 -8.46
CA LEU A 447 -1.33 -9.28 -7.88
C LEU A 447 -0.29 -8.36 -8.50
N ILE A 448 0.28 -7.44 -7.71
CA ILE A 448 1.29 -6.49 -8.18
C ILE A 448 2.56 -6.67 -7.35
N LEU A 449 3.61 -7.20 -7.98
CA LEU A 449 4.88 -7.49 -7.30
C LEU A 449 5.66 -6.19 -7.05
N TYR A 450 6.21 -6.01 -5.87
CA TYR A 450 7.15 -4.95 -5.53
C TYR A 450 8.58 -5.49 -5.53
N ASN A 451 9.42 -5.08 -6.49
CA ASN A 451 9.16 -4.28 -7.64
C ASN A 451 9.94 -4.80 -8.86
N HIS A 452 9.67 -4.27 -10.04
CA HIS A 452 10.47 -4.64 -11.22
C HIS A 452 11.89 -4.11 -11.09
N HIS A 453 12.07 -2.80 -10.90
CA HIS A 453 13.35 -2.17 -10.61
C HIS A 453 13.16 -0.72 -10.15
N THR A 454 14.22 -0.14 -9.57
CA THR A 454 14.24 1.22 -9.01
C THR A 454 15.10 2.22 -9.80
N SER A 455 15.65 1.83 -10.96
CA SER A 455 16.50 2.67 -11.80
C SER A 455 15.75 3.22 -13.00
N GLU A 456 15.97 4.49 -13.35
CA GLU A 456 15.48 5.09 -14.59
C GLU A 456 16.19 4.54 -15.82
N ASN A 457 17.40 4.05 -15.68
CA ASN A 457 18.20 3.55 -16.77
C ASN A 457 18.52 2.06 -16.56
N TRP A 458 17.95 1.20 -17.38
CA TRP A 458 18.15 -0.24 -17.32
C TRP A 458 19.57 -0.67 -17.66
N ASP A 459 20.25 0.10 -18.50
CA ASP A 459 21.59 -0.25 -18.98
C ASP A 459 22.70 0.07 -17.98
N ASP A 460 22.46 0.98 -17.03
CA ASP A 460 23.42 1.37 -16.01
C ASP A 460 23.58 0.34 -14.90
N GLN A 461 22.70 -0.66 -14.84
CA GLN A 461 22.77 -1.68 -13.80
C GLN A 461 23.58 -2.88 -14.26
N PRO A 462 24.50 -3.41 -13.41
CA PRO A 462 25.24 -4.62 -13.72
C PRO A 462 24.29 -5.78 -14.06
N ALA A 463 24.57 -6.50 -15.13
CA ALA A 463 23.72 -7.61 -15.57
C ALA A 463 23.78 -8.82 -14.63
N ASP A 464 24.73 -8.85 -13.72
CA ASP A 464 25.10 -9.95 -12.85
C ASP A 464 24.97 -9.60 -11.35
N GLU A 465 24.42 -8.44 -11.01
CA GLU A 465 24.16 -8.01 -9.63
C GLU A 465 22.72 -7.57 -9.45
N ILE A 466 22.13 -7.94 -8.30
CA ILE A 466 20.87 -7.38 -7.82
C ILE A 466 21.23 -6.20 -6.94
N LEU A 467 20.86 -4.98 -7.35
CA LEU A 467 21.21 -3.77 -6.64
C LEU A 467 20.27 -3.42 -5.50
N ASN A 468 19.04 -3.89 -5.57
CA ASN A 468 18.04 -3.76 -4.53
C ASN A 468 17.44 -5.14 -4.24
N VAL A 469 17.26 -5.46 -2.98
CA VAL A 469 16.78 -6.77 -2.53
C VAL A 469 15.42 -7.17 -3.07
N PHE A 470 14.62 -6.21 -3.51
CA PHE A 470 13.30 -6.42 -4.07
C PHE A 470 13.24 -6.28 -5.59
N ASP A 471 14.32 -5.88 -6.26
CA ASP A 471 14.35 -5.76 -7.72
C ASP A 471 14.38 -7.14 -8.39
N VAL A 472 13.46 -7.37 -9.32
CA VAL A 472 13.34 -8.67 -10.00
C VAL A 472 13.70 -8.63 -11.49
N TYR A 473 14.05 -7.47 -12.04
CA TYR A 473 14.26 -7.27 -13.48
C TYR A 473 15.32 -8.20 -14.10
N ASN A 474 16.31 -8.62 -13.35
CA ASN A 474 17.40 -9.52 -13.74
C ASN A 474 17.43 -10.80 -12.90
N ASP A 475 16.42 -11.07 -12.09
CA ASP A 475 16.32 -12.28 -11.29
C ASP A 475 15.76 -13.45 -12.12
N PRO A 476 16.60 -14.45 -12.47
CA PRO A 476 16.16 -15.57 -13.27
C PRO A 476 15.13 -16.46 -12.55
N ALA A 477 15.16 -16.50 -11.22
CA ALA A 477 14.23 -17.30 -10.44
C ALA A 477 12.79 -16.79 -10.57
N VAL A 478 12.62 -15.47 -10.75
CA VAL A 478 11.32 -14.81 -10.93
C VAL A 478 10.95 -14.75 -12.40
N ILE A 479 11.82 -14.19 -13.23
CA ILE A 479 11.53 -13.90 -14.64
C ILE A 479 11.20 -15.16 -15.44
N CYS A 480 11.87 -16.29 -15.15
CA CYS A 480 11.58 -17.57 -15.85
C CYS A 480 10.18 -18.13 -15.51
N GLN A 481 9.61 -17.78 -14.36
CA GLN A 481 8.30 -18.28 -13.93
C GLN A 481 7.16 -17.33 -14.30
N TRP A 482 7.48 -16.09 -14.63
CA TRP A 482 6.47 -15.02 -14.75
C TRP A 482 5.38 -15.32 -15.77
N GLY A 483 5.74 -15.76 -16.97
CA GLY A 483 4.76 -16.10 -18.00
C GLY A 483 3.83 -17.25 -17.61
N PHE A 484 4.33 -18.21 -16.83
CA PHE A 484 3.49 -19.27 -16.26
C PHE A 484 2.52 -18.68 -15.23
N MET A 485 2.98 -17.83 -14.32
CA MET A 485 2.14 -17.12 -13.36
C MET A 485 1.04 -16.32 -14.05
N ALA A 486 1.41 -15.55 -15.11
CA ALA A 486 0.47 -14.78 -15.89
C ALA A 486 -0.62 -15.65 -16.49
N SER A 487 -0.24 -16.80 -17.07
CA SER A 487 -1.20 -17.76 -17.62
C SER A 487 -2.13 -18.32 -16.55
N VAL A 488 -1.61 -18.68 -15.38
CA VAL A 488 -2.40 -19.26 -14.28
C VAL A 488 -3.40 -18.23 -13.75
N PHE A 489 -2.92 -17.03 -13.43
CA PHE A 489 -3.74 -16.05 -12.75
C PHE A 489 -4.74 -15.35 -13.68
N LEU A 490 -4.27 -14.83 -14.83
CA LEU A 490 -5.13 -14.08 -15.74
C LEU A 490 -6.24 -14.95 -16.36
N LYS A 491 -5.94 -16.24 -16.61
CA LYS A 491 -6.94 -17.19 -17.14
C LYS A 491 -7.72 -17.93 -16.05
N GLY A 492 -7.41 -17.72 -14.76
CA GLY A 492 -8.08 -18.40 -13.67
C GLY A 492 -7.97 -19.93 -13.76
N LEU A 493 -6.76 -20.45 -14.03
CA LEU A 493 -6.55 -21.89 -14.26
C LEU A 493 -6.67 -22.73 -12.98
N VAL A 494 -6.60 -22.12 -11.82
CA VAL A 494 -6.94 -22.75 -10.54
C VAL A 494 -8.36 -22.34 -10.17
N SER A 495 -9.19 -23.33 -9.85
CA SER A 495 -10.58 -23.08 -9.49
C SER A 495 -10.69 -22.33 -8.17
N VAL A 496 -11.64 -21.42 -8.10
CA VAL A 496 -12.01 -20.72 -6.85
C VAL A 496 -12.45 -21.73 -5.80
N ALA A 497 -12.13 -21.48 -4.55
CA ALA A 497 -12.54 -22.31 -3.41
C ALA A 497 -14.07 -22.45 -3.37
N LYS A 498 -14.54 -23.68 -3.12
CA LYS A 498 -16.00 -23.96 -3.05
C LYS A 498 -16.69 -23.39 -1.82
N HIS A 499 -15.91 -23.10 -0.79
CA HIS A 499 -16.38 -22.56 0.47
C HIS A 499 -15.63 -21.26 0.79
N CYS A 500 -16.28 -20.40 1.55
CA CYS A 500 -15.69 -19.17 2.05
C CYS A 500 -15.97 -19.06 3.56
N VAL A 501 -14.98 -18.67 4.33
CA VAL A 501 -15.10 -18.41 5.76
C VAL A 501 -15.34 -16.91 5.97
N ASP A 502 -16.46 -16.55 6.58
CA ASP A 502 -16.73 -15.19 7.02
C ASP A 502 -16.16 -15.01 8.44
N VAL A 503 -15.20 -14.08 8.59
CA VAL A 503 -14.63 -13.68 9.87
C VAL A 503 -15.40 -12.45 10.34
N ILE A 504 -16.15 -12.62 11.42
CA ILE A 504 -17.14 -11.63 11.85
C ILE A 504 -16.57 -10.80 12.99
N TYR A 505 -16.64 -9.47 12.84
CA TYR A 505 -16.26 -8.51 13.87
C TYR A 505 -17.43 -7.63 14.25
N THR A 506 -17.64 -7.48 15.55
CA THR A 506 -18.56 -6.50 16.13
C THR A 506 -17.88 -5.15 16.33
N GLN A 507 -18.63 -4.08 16.55
CA GLN A 507 -18.08 -2.78 16.91
C GLN A 507 -17.25 -2.82 18.21
N ASN A 508 -17.59 -3.73 19.13
CA ASN A 508 -16.79 -3.93 20.33
C ASN A 508 -15.43 -4.58 20.02
N ASP A 509 -15.41 -5.58 19.13
CA ASP A 509 -14.16 -6.24 18.72
C ASP A 509 -13.17 -5.24 18.11
N LEU A 510 -13.66 -4.31 17.29
CA LEU A 510 -12.83 -3.29 16.64
C LEU A 510 -12.13 -2.35 17.63
N LYS A 511 -12.69 -2.17 18.82
CA LYS A 511 -12.18 -1.26 19.86
C LYS A 511 -11.31 -1.97 20.89
N THR A 512 -11.51 -3.27 21.08
CA THR A 512 -10.93 -4.01 22.21
C THR A 512 -9.88 -5.03 21.79
N LEU A 513 -9.91 -5.51 20.54
CA LEU A 513 -8.89 -6.43 20.05
C LEU A 513 -7.56 -5.70 19.83
N PRO A 514 -6.45 -6.33 20.19
CA PRO A 514 -5.12 -5.85 19.82
C PRO A 514 -4.99 -5.74 18.30
N LEU A 515 -4.27 -4.75 17.81
CA LEU A 515 -4.09 -4.52 16.37
C LEU A 515 -3.60 -5.76 15.62
N PHE A 516 -2.57 -6.40 16.11
CA PHE A 516 -1.98 -7.59 15.52
C PHE A 516 -2.25 -8.85 16.33
N HIS A 517 -3.46 -9.01 16.89
CA HIS A 517 -3.74 -10.29 17.50
C HIS A 517 -3.65 -11.41 16.46
N ALA A 518 -3.10 -12.55 16.86
CA ALA A 518 -3.01 -13.72 16.01
C ALA A 518 -4.42 -14.13 15.57
N MET A 519 -4.78 -13.76 14.34
CA MET A 519 -6.05 -14.16 13.79
C MET A 519 -6.02 -15.68 13.60
N PRO A 520 -6.97 -16.46 14.14
CA PRO A 520 -7.03 -17.91 13.92
C PRO A 520 -7.25 -18.27 12.45
N THR A 521 -7.22 -17.27 11.60
CA THR A 521 -7.53 -17.29 10.17
C THR A 521 -6.32 -17.51 9.27
N THR A 522 -5.10 -17.56 9.81
CA THR A 522 -3.86 -17.64 9.01
C THR A 522 -3.76 -18.86 8.12
N PHE A 523 -4.49 -19.94 8.41
CA PHE A 523 -4.50 -21.16 7.60
C PHE A 523 -5.59 -21.21 6.53
N PHE A 524 -6.66 -20.46 6.70
CA PHE A 524 -7.81 -20.57 5.78
C PHE A 524 -7.46 -20.26 4.34
N PRO A 525 -6.64 -19.26 4.00
CA PRO A 525 -6.31 -18.96 2.62
C PRO A 525 -5.62 -20.10 1.85
N TYR A 526 -5.07 -21.10 2.57
CA TYR A 526 -4.46 -22.30 1.96
C TYR A 526 -5.47 -23.40 1.62
N ILE A 527 -6.63 -23.40 2.21
CA ILE A 527 -7.62 -24.50 2.06
C ILE A 527 -8.97 -24.01 1.55
N THR A 528 -9.29 -22.72 1.74
CA THR A 528 -10.55 -22.11 1.32
C THR A 528 -10.35 -20.59 1.20
N SER A 529 -11.35 -19.88 0.66
CA SER A 529 -11.34 -18.42 0.72
C SER A 529 -11.81 -17.92 2.09
N MET A 530 -11.38 -16.70 2.45
CA MET A 530 -11.85 -16.02 3.66
C MET A 530 -12.12 -14.55 3.37
N ARG A 531 -12.96 -13.92 4.19
CA ARG A 531 -13.27 -12.49 4.10
C ARG A 531 -13.74 -11.95 5.44
N ASN A 532 -13.42 -10.70 5.71
CA ASN A 532 -13.90 -10.01 6.90
C ASN A 532 -15.33 -9.51 6.70
N VAL A 533 -16.12 -9.58 7.77
CA VAL A 533 -17.48 -9.07 7.84
C VAL A 533 -17.58 -8.20 9.08
N PHE A 534 -17.95 -6.95 8.90
CA PHE A 534 -18.14 -5.99 9.98
C PHE A 534 -19.62 -5.78 10.23
N LEU A 535 -20.05 -5.99 11.48
CA LEU A 535 -21.44 -5.78 11.87
C LEU A 535 -21.63 -4.35 12.38
N ASP A 536 -22.62 -3.66 11.83
CA ASP A 536 -23.10 -2.40 12.39
C ASP A 536 -23.86 -2.66 13.69
N GLY A 537 -23.84 -1.66 14.60
CA GLY A 537 -24.38 -1.83 15.95
C GLY A 537 -25.85 -2.27 15.94
N GLY A 538 -26.09 -3.50 16.40
CA GLY A 538 -27.40 -4.11 16.49
C GLY A 538 -27.70 -5.20 15.45
N ASP A 539 -26.84 -5.37 14.46
CA ASP A 539 -27.03 -6.40 13.44
C ASP A 539 -26.65 -7.79 13.96
N SER A 540 -27.52 -8.77 13.68
CA SER A 540 -27.17 -10.18 13.80
C SER A 540 -26.68 -10.70 12.46
N TYR A 541 -25.57 -11.44 12.47
CA TYR A 541 -25.09 -12.09 11.26
C TYR A 541 -26.15 -13.08 10.72
N GLN A 542 -26.53 -12.86 9.49
CA GLN A 542 -27.32 -13.82 8.72
C GLN A 542 -26.38 -14.41 7.65
N GLY A 543 -25.91 -15.64 7.89
CA GLY A 543 -24.97 -16.38 7.04
C GLY A 543 -25.50 -16.67 5.65
#